data_c0066a627d106d4755eac7341c6ee341
#
_entry.id   c0066a627d106d4755eac7341c6ee341
#
_cell.length_a   1.000
_cell.length_b   1.000
_cell.length_c   1.000
_cell.angle_alpha   90.00
_cell.angle_beta   90.00
_cell.angle_gamma   90.00
#
_symmetry.space_group_name_H-M   'P 1'
#
loop_
_entity.id
_entity.type
_entity.pdbx_description
1 polymer ?
#
loop_
_entity_poly.entity_id
_entity_poly.type
_entity_poly.pdbx_seq_one_letter_code
_entity_poly.pdbx_strand_id
1 'polypeptide(L)'
;TRRLHQMQETPPPVDRGVLMLYNTGALKDPNTYNSILHIADVKPYLRKTEYLIPLDYAYPVYGWGVKFNNNKFVSIVSSEDSSVADNEYIRYERPTFAEILEVKNLVEANFGKPASGNILYHLDKKQLENYAHNEIDKILAY
;
A
#
# COMPACT_ATOMS: atom_id res chain seq x y z
N THR A 1 -6.13 13.01 6.19
CA THR A 1 -5.53 12.45 4.96
C THR A 1 -6.31 12.98 3.78
N ARG A 2 -5.71 13.82 2.95
CA ARG A 2 -6.34 14.32 1.71
C ARG A 2 -6.03 13.35 0.57
N ARG A 3 -6.98 13.16 -0.36
CA ARG A 3 -6.72 12.39 -1.57
C ARG A 3 -5.75 13.16 -2.48
N LEU A 4 -4.90 12.43 -3.21
CA LEU A 4 -3.86 12.99 -4.09
C LEU A 4 -4.34 14.15 -4.98
N HIS A 5 -5.52 14.02 -5.60
CA HIS A 5 -6.07 15.07 -6.47
C HIS A 5 -6.48 16.36 -5.74
N GLN A 6 -6.79 16.29 -4.43
CA GLN A 6 -7.15 17.45 -3.62
C GLN A 6 -5.91 18.26 -3.17
N MET A 7 -4.73 17.68 -3.26
CA MET A 7 -3.47 18.36 -2.91
C MET A 7 -2.92 19.22 -4.06
N GLN A 8 -3.48 19.07 -5.27
CA GLN A 8 -3.00 19.76 -6.45
C GLN A 8 -3.49 21.21 -6.54
N GLU A 9 -4.68 21.49 -5.98
CA GLU A 9 -5.29 22.83 -6.06
C GLU A 9 -4.79 23.76 -4.94
N THR A 10 -4.52 23.23 -3.77
CA THR A 10 -3.99 24.01 -2.64
C THR A 10 -3.12 23.11 -1.77
N PRO A 11 -1.78 23.18 -1.87
CA PRO A 11 -0.90 22.39 -1.02
C PRO A 11 -1.17 22.75 0.46
N PRO A 12 -1.15 21.75 1.36
CA PRO A 12 -1.23 22.05 2.79
C PRO A 12 -0.01 22.88 3.21
N PRO A 13 -0.12 23.72 4.25
CA PRO A 13 0.99 24.53 4.76
C PRO A 13 1.97 23.65 5.56
N VAL A 14 2.73 22.82 4.84
CA VAL A 14 3.73 21.88 5.38
C VAL A 14 4.97 21.91 4.50
N ASP A 15 6.12 21.65 5.09
CA ASP A 15 7.41 21.66 4.39
C ASP A 15 7.63 20.37 3.59
N ARG A 16 6.94 19.27 3.96
CA ARG A 16 7.10 17.95 3.35
C ARG A 16 5.86 17.10 3.51
N GLY A 17 5.66 16.16 2.58
CA GLY A 17 4.59 15.17 2.63
C GLY A 17 5.11 13.74 2.57
N VAL A 18 4.27 12.79 2.99
CA VAL A 18 4.47 11.35 2.77
C VAL A 18 3.33 10.83 1.90
N LEU A 19 3.69 10.28 0.75
CA LEU A 19 2.76 9.57 -0.10
C LEU A 19 2.63 8.13 0.41
N MET A 20 1.47 7.81 0.98
CA MET A 20 1.16 6.48 1.50
C MET A 20 0.66 5.59 0.35
N LEU A 21 1.47 4.61 -0.05
CA LEU A 21 1.19 3.66 -1.14
C LEU A 21 0.66 2.34 -0.57
N TYR A 22 -0.36 2.43 0.26
CA TYR A 22 -1.06 1.28 0.85
C TYR A 22 -2.53 1.59 1.08
N ASN A 23 -3.35 0.53 1.29
CA ASN A 23 -4.81 0.61 1.35
C ASN A 23 -5.39 1.24 0.06
N THR A 24 -4.89 0.78 -1.08
CA THR A 24 -5.22 1.34 -2.38
C THR A 24 -6.51 0.78 -2.97
N GLY A 25 -6.86 -0.45 -2.61
CA GLY A 25 -8.01 -1.16 -3.16
C GLY A 25 -9.27 -1.12 -2.29
N ALA A 26 -10.36 -1.66 -2.83
CA ALA A 26 -11.66 -1.73 -2.17
C ALA A 26 -11.72 -2.93 -1.19
N LEU A 27 -11.33 -2.72 0.06
CA LEU A 27 -11.25 -3.75 1.11
C LEU A 27 -12.52 -4.62 1.20
N LYS A 28 -13.69 -3.99 1.12
CA LYS A 28 -15.00 -4.65 1.34
C LYS A 28 -15.58 -5.33 0.10
N ASP A 29 -14.98 -5.12 -1.07
CA ASP A 29 -15.41 -5.78 -2.30
C ASP A 29 -14.81 -7.20 -2.36
N PRO A 30 -15.64 -8.26 -2.43
CA PRO A 30 -15.15 -9.63 -2.50
C PRO A 30 -14.32 -9.93 -3.76
N ASN A 31 -14.47 -9.14 -4.82
CA ASN A 31 -13.74 -9.30 -6.07
C ASN A 31 -12.37 -8.58 -6.10
N THR A 32 -12.05 -7.82 -5.08
CA THR A 32 -10.73 -7.16 -4.99
C THR A 32 -9.62 -8.19 -4.90
N TYR A 33 -8.58 -8.04 -5.73
CA TYR A 33 -7.41 -8.91 -5.73
C TYR A 33 -6.58 -8.72 -4.45
N ASN A 34 -6.17 -7.50 -4.17
CA ASN A 34 -5.39 -7.12 -2.99
C ASN A 34 -5.72 -5.68 -2.63
N SER A 35 -6.35 -5.48 -1.46
CA SER A 35 -6.75 -4.14 -1.02
C SER A 35 -5.61 -3.35 -0.38
N ILE A 36 -4.50 -4.02 -0.01
CA ILE A 36 -3.33 -3.36 0.56
C ILE A 36 -2.58 -2.60 -0.53
N LEU A 37 -2.18 -3.30 -1.60
CA LEU A 37 -1.46 -2.71 -2.71
C LEU A 37 -1.72 -3.50 -4.00
N HIS A 38 -2.20 -2.79 -5.01
CA HIS A 38 -2.30 -3.31 -6.37
C HIS A 38 -2.02 -2.19 -7.36
N ILE A 39 -1.17 -2.44 -8.36
CA ILE A 39 -0.72 -1.39 -9.28
C ILE A 39 -1.86 -0.78 -10.09
N ALA A 40 -2.90 -1.57 -10.42
CA ALA A 40 -4.06 -1.06 -11.14
C ALA A 40 -4.84 -0.02 -10.34
N ASP A 41 -4.83 -0.11 -9.00
CA ASP A 41 -5.48 0.85 -8.11
C ASP A 41 -4.63 2.11 -7.93
N VAL A 42 -3.30 2.00 -8.08
CA VAL A 42 -2.36 3.12 -7.94
C VAL A 42 -2.28 3.96 -9.21
N LYS A 43 -2.20 3.33 -10.38
CA LYS A 43 -2.04 4.01 -11.70
C LYS A 43 -2.96 5.21 -11.93
N PRO A 44 -4.27 5.16 -11.63
CA PRO A 44 -5.17 6.30 -11.88
C PRO A 44 -4.82 7.56 -11.08
N TYR A 45 -4.12 7.39 -9.95
CA TYR A 45 -3.74 8.49 -9.06
C TYR A 45 -2.37 9.11 -9.41
N LEU A 46 -1.55 8.42 -10.20
CA LEU A 46 -0.23 8.86 -10.63
C LEU A 46 -0.30 9.60 -11.96
N ARG A 47 -1.23 10.55 -12.10
CA ARG A 47 -1.24 11.45 -13.25
C ARG A 47 -0.08 12.42 -13.11
N LYS A 48 0.63 12.71 -14.24
CA LYS A 48 1.70 13.71 -14.29
C LYS A 48 1.20 15.04 -13.74
N THR A 49 1.55 15.30 -12.49
CA THR A 49 1.25 16.57 -11.82
C THR A 49 2.46 16.88 -10.97
N GLU A 50 2.99 18.07 -11.15
CA GLU A 50 4.06 18.55 -10.27
C GLU A 50 3.47 18.74 -8.89
N TYR A 51 4.01 18.01 -7.91
CA TYR A 51 3.73 18.28 -6.51
C TYR A 51 4.57 19.47 -6.06
N LEU A 52 3.89 20.45 -5.48
CA LEU A 52 4.53 21.68 -4.99
C LEU A 52 5.33 21.49 -3.70
N ILE A 53 5.16 20.34 -3.03
CA ILE A 53 5.89 20.00 -1.81
C ILE A 53 6.75 18.74 -2.01
N PRO A 54 7.94 18.66 -1.40
CA PRO A 54 8.78 17.46 -1.42
C PRO A 54 8.04 16.26 -0.82
N LEU A 55 8.13 15.09 -1.46
CA LEU A 55 7.48 13.86 -1.03
C LEU A 55 8.50 12.79 -0.66
N ASP A 56 8.21 12.09 0.43
CA ASP A 56 8.75 10.76 0.73
C ASP A 56 7.68 9.71 0.43
N TYR A 57 8.06 8.44 0.25
CA TYR A 57 7.14 7.37 -0.14
C TYR A 57 7.09 6.29 0.92
N ALA A 58 5.87 5.86 1.30
CA ALA A 58 5.67 4.79 2.26
C ALA A 58 5.05 3.56 1.59
N TYR A 59 5.74 2.42 1.70
CA TYR A 59 5.36 1.14 1.10
C TYR A 59 4.92 0.13 2.16
N PRO A 60 3.92 -0.71 1.88
CA PRO A 60 3.42 -1.70 2.82
C PRO A 60 4.33 -2.93 2.85
N VAL A 61 4.68 -3.37 4.05
CA VAL A 61 5.38 -4.65 4.30
C VAL A 61 4.61 -5.50 5.31
N TYR A 62 3.29 -5.48 5.22
CA TYR A 62 2.38 -6.24 6.09
C TYR A 62 1.35 -7.01 5.27
N GLY A 63 0.64 -7.92 5.95
CA GLY A 63 -0.48 -8.66 5.40
C GLY A 63 -1.57 -8.86 6.43
N TRP A 64 -2.77 -9.15 5.96
CA TRP A 64 -3.93 -9.46 6.78
C TRP A 64 -4.84 -10.48 6.08
N GLY A 65 -5.85 -10.96 6.81
CA GLY A 65 -6.99 -11.66 6.24
C GLY A 65 -8.21 -10.75 6.19
N VAL A 66 -8.97 -10.81 5.12
CA VAL A 66 -10.26 -10.14 5.00
C VAL A 66 -11.36 -11.22 5.02
N LYS A 67 -12.15 -11.23 6.10
CA LYS A 67 -13.20 -12.22 6.29
C LYS A 67 -14.50 -11.78 5.65
N PHE A 68 -15.12 -12.70 4.93
CA PHE A 68 -16.41 -12.54 4.29
C PHE A 68 -17.38 -13.64 4.73
N ASN A 69 -18.67 -13.31 4.81
CA ASN A 69 -19.76 -14.26 4.97
C ASN A 69 -20.78 -14.02 3.84
N ASN A 70 -21.08 -15.05 3.04
CA ASN A 70 -21.94 -14.91 1.85
C ASN A 70 -21.55 -13.70 0.97
N ASN A 71 -20.27 -13.53 0.70
CA ASN A 71 -19.68 -12.40 -0.05
C ASN A 71 -19.87 -11.00 0.58
N LYS A 72 -20.30 -10.92 1.83
CA LYS A 72 -20.38 -9.66 2.57
C LYS A 72 -19.20 -9.55 3.51
N PHE A 73 -18.57 -8.38 3.53
CA PHE A 73 -17.47 -8.08 4.44
C PHE A 73 -17.91 -8.24 5.90
N VAL A 74 -17.10 -8.93 6.69
CA VAL A 74 -17.30 -9.14 8.13
C VAL A 74 -16.23 -8.35 8.92
N SER A 75 -14.96 -8.65 8.71
CA SER A 75 -13.87 -8.07 9.51
C SER A 75 -12.51 -8.24 8.82
N ILE A 76 -11.53 -7.50 9.34
CA ILE A 76 -10.12 -7.79 9.11
C ILE A 76 -9.65 -8.70 10.24
N VAL A 77 -8.87 -9.71 9.89
CA VAL A 77 -8.29 -10.67 10.83
C VAL A 77 -6.77 -10.78 10.62
N SER A 78 -6.07 -11.39 11.56
CA SER A 78 -4.65 -11.68 11.40
C SER A 78 -4.40 -12.53 10.14
N SER A 79 -3.25 -12.34 9.50
CA SER A 79 -2.81 -13.19 8.39
C SER A 79 -2.59 -14.67 8.78
N GLU A 80 -2.57 -14.98 10.08
CA GLU A 80 -2.45 -16.33 10.61
C GLU A 80 -3.81 -16.94 11.03
N ASP A 81 -4.88 -16.13 11.05
CA ASP A 81 -6.21 -16.62 11.43
C ASP A 81 -6.83 -17.44 10.29
N SER A 82 -7.22 -18.67 10.61
CA SER A 82 -7.91 -19.60 9.69
C SER A 82 -9.30 -19.98 10.17
N SER A 83 -9.79 -19.33 11.24
CA SER A 83 -11.09 -19.63 11.83
C SER A 83 -12.22 -19.10 10.96
N VAL A 84 -13.01 -20.00 10.39
CA VAL A 84 -14.17 -19.70 9.56
C VAL A 84 -15.38 -20.52 10.02
N ALA A 85 -16.56 -19.90 10.01
CA ALA A 85 -17.85 -20.57 10.18
C ALA A 85 -18.45 -20.96 8.82
N ASP A 86 -19.64 -21.58 8.84
CA ASP A 86 -20.36 -21.92 7.62
C ASP A 86 -20.60 -20.66 6.76
N ASN A 87 -20.37 -20.81 5.45
CA ASN A 87 -20.48 -19.72 4.47
C ASN A 87 -19.47 -18.56 4.65
N GLU A 88 -18.48 -18.73 5.50
CA GLU A 88 -17.38 -17.79 5.64
C GLU A 88 -16.15 -18.22 4.85
N TYR A 89 -15.38 -17.23 4.41
CA TYR A 89 -14.02 -17.43 3.88
C TYR A 89 -13.14 -16.24 4.22
N ILE A 90 -11.81 -16.45 4.16
CA ILE A 90 -10.83 -15.40 4.37
C ILE A 90 -10.02 -15.21 3.08
N ARG A 91 -9.98 -13.98 2.57
CA ARG A 91 -9.05 -13.55 1.53
C ARG A 91 -7.79 -13.05 2.21
N TYR A 92 -6.70 -13.79 2.06
CA TYR A 92 -5.40 -13.36 2.58
C TYR A 92 -4.72 -12.43 1.60
N GLU A 93 -4.25 -11.32 2.10
CA GLU A 93 -3.59 -10.27 1.33
C GLU A 93 -2.23 -9.95 1.91
N ARG A 94 -1.23 -9.87 1.05
CA ARG A 94 0.12 -9.40 1.32
C ARG A 94 0.73 -8.99 -0.02
N PRO A 95 1.23 -7.76 -0.18
CA PRO A 95 1.96 -7.42 -1.39
C PRO A 95 3.28 -8.19 -1.43
N THR A 96 3.60 -8.72 -2.60
CA THR A 96 4.89 -9.33 -2.88
C THR A 96 5.96 -8.25 -3.07
N PHE A 97 7.23 -8.63 -2.91
CA PHE A 97 8.34 -7.72 -3.23
C PHE A 97 8.25 -7.18 -4.66
N ALA A 98 7.90 -8.03 -5.64
CA ALA A 98 7.77 -7.63 -7.03
C ALA A 98 6.69 -6.56 -7.23
N GLU A 99 5.52 -6.70 -6.59
CA GLU A 99 4.44 -5.71 -6.64
C GLU A 99 4.85 -4.38 -6.00
N ILE A 100 5.54 -4.42 -4.85
CA ILE A 100 6.06 -3.22 -4.21
C ILE A 100 7.07 -2.51 -5.11
N LEU A 101 8.00 -3.27 -5.71
CA LEU A 101 9.02 -2.71 -6.58
C LEU A 101 8.43 -2.12 -7.87
N GLU A 102 7.41 -2.76 -8.45
CA GLU A 102 6.69 -2.25 -9.61
C GLU A 102 6.02 -0.89 -9.31
N VAL A 103 5.34 -0.79 -8.16
CA VAL A 103 4.72 0.47 -7.71
C VAL A 103 5.78 1.53 -7.41
N LYS A 104 6.89 1.15 -6.75
CA LYS A 104 8.03 2.05 -6.47
C LYS A 104 8.58 2.66 -7.76
N ASN A 105 8.87 1.83 -8.76
CA ASN A 105 9.39 2.28 -10.05
C ASN A 105 8.41 3.22 -10.76
N LEU A 106 7.12 2.91 -10.72
CA LEU A 106 6.08 3.73 -11.31
C LEU A 106 5.96 5.11 -10.61
N VAL A 107 6.01 5.13 -9.28
CA VAL A 107 5.93 6.36 -8.47
C VAL A 107 7.15 7.25 -8.74
N GLU A 108 8.35 6.67 -8.71
CA GLU A 108 9.59 7.42 -8.97
C GLU A 108 9.66 7.93 -10.42
N ALA A 109 9.11 7.20 -11.39
CA ALA A 109 9.01 7.66 -12.78
C ALA A 109 8.06 8.85 -12.95
N ASN A 110 7.03 8.98 -12.10
CA ASN A 110 6.05 10.06 -12.17
C ASN A 110 6.43 11.29 -11.32
N PHE A 111 6.97 11.09 -10.13
CA PHE A 111 7.22 12.15 -9.15
C PHE A 111 8.71 12.35 -8.82
N GLY A 112 9.60 11.52 -9.37
CA GLY A 112 11.02 11.55 -9.05
C GLY A 112 11.38 10.76 -7.79
N LYS A 113 12.63 10.90 -7.38
CA LYS A 113 13.15 10.28 -6.17
C LYS A 113 12.52 10.88 -4.91
N PRO A 114 12.43 10.11 -3.80
CA PRO A 114 11.95 10.66 -2.54
C PRO A 114 12.85 11.79 -2.05
N ALA A 115 12.27 12.74 -1.35
CA ALA A 115 12.98 13.91 -0.85
C ALA A 115 14.01 13.57 0.24
N SER A 116 13.71 12.59 1.08
CA SER A 116 14.60 12.12 2.16
C SER A 116 14.76 10.62 2.16
N GLY A 117 13.77 9.86 1.72
CA GLY A 117 13.87 8.41 1.68
C GLY A 117 12.54 7.69 1.55
N ASN A 118 12.65 6.38 1.44
CA ASN A 118 11.50 5.48 1.44
C ASN A 118 11.23 4.98 2.86
N ILE A 119 9.97 4.73 3.16
CA ILE A 119 9.47 4.34 4.48
C ILE A 119 8.80 2.98 4.34
N LEU A 120 9.04 2.08 5.28
CA LEU A 120 8.30 0.82 5.41
C LEU A 120 7.15 0.99 6.40
N TYR A 121 5.97 0.62 6.00
CA TYR A 121 4.79 0.58 6.86
C TYR A 121 4.21 -0.84 6.91
N HIS A 122 4.01 -1.43 8.07
CA HIS A 122 4.50 -0.99 9.36
C HIS A 122 5.61 -1.93 9.86
N LEU A 123 6.42 -1.46 10.79
CA LEU A 123 7.55 -2.20 11.31
C LEU A 123 7.08 -3.24 12.35
N ASP A 124 6.94 -4.47 11.91
CA ASP A 124 6.61 -5.63 12.72
C ASP A 124 7.52 -6.80 12.32
N LYS A 125 8.16 -7.45 13.31
CA LYS A 125 9.14 -8.50 13.06
C LYS A 125 8.56 -9.65 12.23
N LYS A 126 7.39 -10.17 12.61
CA LYS A 126 6.75 -11.30 11.90
C LYS A 126 6.36 -10.93 10.47
N GLN A 127 5.93 -9.70 10.25
CA GLN A 127 5.57 -9.22 8.92
C GLN A 127 6.81 -9.09 8.03
N LEU A 128 7.93 -8.57 8.57
CA LEU A 128 9.18 -8.43 7.85
C LEU A 128 9.84 -9.76 7.47
N GLU A 129 9.63 -10.83 8.26
CA GLU A 129 10.14 -12.17 7.96
C GLU A 129 9.61 -12.75 6.62
N ASN A 130 8.57 -12.15 6.04
CA ASN A 130 8.04 -12.53 4.72
C ASN A 130 8.85 -11.95 3.54
N TYR A 131 9.84 -11.10 3.82
CA TYR A 131 10.69 -10.46 2.82
C TYR A 131 12.16 -10.76 3.14
N ALA A 132 12.96 -11.02 2.11
CA ALA A 132 14.41 -11.18 2.29
C ALA A 132 15.07 -9.84 2.62
N HIS A 133 16.20 -9.85 3.36
CA HIS A 133 16.90 -8.62 3.73
C HIS A 133 17.26 -7.75 2.51
N ASN A 134 17.75 -8.37 1.44
CA ASN A 134 18.09 -7.67 0.21
C ASN A 134 16.87 -7.09 -0.53
N GLU A 135 15.68 -7.63 -0.32
CA GLU A 135 14.42 -7.07 -0.85
C GLU A 135 14.03 -5.81 -0.08
N ILE A 136 14.13 -5.86 1.26
CA ILE A 136 13.92 -4.69 2.13
C ILE A 136 14.90 -3.57 1.75
N ASP A 137 16.18 -3.89 1.59
CA ASP A 137 17.19 -2.91 1.17
C ASP A 137 16.84 -2.24 -0.17
N LYS A 138 16.35 -3.01 -1.14
CA LYS A 138 15.91 -2.48 -2.44
C LYS A 138 14.67 -1.60 -2.37
N ILE A 139 13.72 -1.91 -1.47
CA ILE A 139 12.56 -1.03 -1.25
C ILE A 139 13.02 0.31 -0.65
N LEU A 140 13.95 0.28 0.30
CA LEU A 140 14.46 1.46 0.97
C LEU A 140 15.40 2.29 0.09
N ALA A 141 16.13 1.68 -0.85
CA ALA A 141 17.07 2.37 -1.74
C ALA A 141 16.39 3.43 -2.64
N TYR A 142 17.09 4.53 -2.90
CA TYR A 142 16.62 5.63 -3.78
C TYR A 142 17.78 6.38 -4.46
#